data_d390ec0a3460694f654e406aec4d6dee
#
_entry.id   d390ec0a3460694f654e406aec4d6dee
#
_cell.length_a   1.000
_cell.length_b   1.000
_cell.length_c   1.000
_cell.angle_alpha   90.00
_cell.angle_beta   90.00
_cell.angle_gamma   90.00
#
_symmetry.space_group_name_H-M   'P 1'
#
loop_
_entity.id
_entity.type
_entity.pdbx_description
1 polymer ?
#
loop_
_entity_poly.entity_id
_entity_poly.type
_entity_poly.pdbx_seq_one_letter_code
_entity_poly.pdbx_strand_id
1 'polypeptide(L)'
;RAYAYLTYQKGKILQETAAKRLAAIREYVEFGSGFKIAMRDLEIRGAGNLLGPEQSGYMMSVGYDLYLKLLEEAVLEERGEEKQVETECAADLTLNANIPERYVASPEQRMDLYRRIAAIRTNDDASDLMDEMIDRYGEPPKPVLALLDVALLRAAAAKAGVSDITQKKDTLRFTLAVFRPEALVQVCGLTKYKFRLTLSAGETPMLTLKLKPGADVLETALELVEDLKLATQALEKA
;
A
#
# COMPACT_ATOMS: atom_id res chain seq x y z
N ARG A 1 31.37 -3.93 -17.62
CA ARG A 1 30.03 -4.04 -18.21
C ARG A 1 30.03 -5.21 -19.18
N ALA A 2 29.04 -6.08 -19.14
CA ALA A 2 28.82 -7.16 -20.09
C ALA A 2 27.69 -6.75 -21.04
N TYR A 3 27.81 -7.15 -22.30
CA TYR A 3 26.80 -6.88 -23.33
C TYR A 3 26.35 -8.20 -23.94
N ALA A 4 25.04 -8.36 -24.15
CA ALA A 4 24.45 -9.48 -24.88
C ALA A 4 23.74 -8.97 -26.11
N TYR A 5 23.98 -9.60 -27.27
CA TYR A 5 23.32 -9.27 -28.53
C TYR A 5 22.38 -10.41 -28.92
N LEU A 6 21.09 -10.12 -28.97
CA LEU A 6 20.05 -11.04 -29.40
C LEU A 6 19.76 -10.77 -30.89
N THR A 7 20.09 -11.74 -31.73
CA THR A 7 19.93 -11.59 -33.19
C THR A 7 18.81 -12.47 -33.74
N TYR A 8 18.15 -11.99 -34.75
CA TYR A 8 17.16 -12.77 -35.53
C TYR A 8 17.27 -12.47 -37.00
N GLN A 9 16.78 -13.37 -37.84
CA GLN A 9 16.91 -13.28 -39.29
C GLN A 9 16.09 -12.08 -39.87
N LYS A 10 16.75 -11.25 -40.66
CA LYS A 10 16.11 -10.07 -41.29
C LYS A 10 14.93 -10.52 -42.16
N GLY A 11 13.77 -9.90 -41.97
CA GLY A 11 12.54 -10.20 -42.74
C GLY A 11 11.70 -11.35 -42.15
N LYS A 12 12.14 -12.04 -41.11
CA LYS A 12 11.32 -13.03 -40.40
C LYS A 12 10.36 -12.33 -39.44
N ILE A 13 9.06 -12.62 -39.60
CA ILE A 13 8.05 -12.14 -38.65
C ILE A 13 8.25 -12.95 -37.32
N LEU A 14 8.52 -12.22 -36.25
CA LEU A 14 8.61 -12.84 -34.93
C LEU A 14 7.21 -13.23 -34.46
N GLN A 15 7.10 -14.39 -33.83
CA GLN A 15 5.89 -14.77 -33.11
C GLN A 15 5.64 -13.75 -31.97
N GLU A 16 4.39 -13.50 -31.67
CA GLU A 16 3.99 -12.51 -30.65
C GLU A 16 4.66 -12.74 -29.29
N THR A 17 4.73 -13.98 -28.85
CA THR A 17 5.44 -14.39 -27.61
C THR A 17 6.94 -14.08 -27.65
N ALA A 18 7.60 -14.30 -28.79
CA ALA A 18 9.02 -13.99 -28.96
C ALA A 18 9.26 -12.47 -28.95
N ALA A 19 8.38 -11.69 -29.57
CA ALA A 19 8.46 -10.22 -29.54
C ALA A 19 8.27 -9.67 -28.13
N LYS A 20 7.30 -10.19 -27.35
CA LYS A 20 7.06 -9.82 -25.94
C LYS A 20 8.26 -10.14 -25.07
N ARG A 21 8.92 -11.32 -25.23
CA ARG A 21 10.13 -11.68 -24.48
C ARG A 21 11.31 -10.76 -24.78
N LEU A 22 11.53 -10.44 -26.05
CA LEU A 22 12.58 -9.49 -26.44
C LEU A 22 12.32 -8.08 -25.87
N ALA A 23 11.07 -7.65 -25.82
CA ALA A 23 10.66 -6.40 -25.22
C ALA A 23 10.97 -6.40 -23.71
N ALA A 24 10.63 -7.47 -22.99
CA ALA A 24 10.93 -7.61 -21.56
C ALA A 24 12.43 -7.55 -21.25
N ILE A 25 13.27 -8.25 -22.04
CA ILE A 25 14.73 -8.19 -21.85
C ILE A 25 15.28 -6.78 -22.10
N ARG A 26 14.71 -6.05 -23.05
CA ARG A 26 15.10 -4.66 -23.35
C ARG A 26 14.64 -3.67 -22.29
N GLU A 27 13.50 -3.93 -21.66
CA GLU A 27 12.92 -3.08 -20.62
C GLU A 27 13.68 -3.24 -19.29
N TYR A 28 14.01 -4.46 -18.90
CA TYR A 28 14.66 -4.77 -17.62
C TYR A 28 16.18 -4.96 -17.76
N VAL A 29 16.89 -3.88 -18.02
CA VAL A 29 18.36 -3.88 -18.21
C VAL A 29 19.16 -3.57 -16.94
N GLU A 30 18.50 -3.29 -15.82
CA GLU A 30 19.14 -2.95 -14.56
C GLU A 30 19.74 -4.20 -13.88
N PHE A 31 20.79 -3.99 -13.08
CA PHE A 31 21.38 -5.06 -12.28
C PHE A 31 20.35 -5.61 -11.27
N GLY A 32 20.23 -6.93 -11.20
CA GLY A 32 19.22 -7.59 -10.34
C GLY A 32 17.85 -7.80 -10.99
N SER A 33 17.61 -7.34 -12.22
CA SER A 33 16.33 -7.48 -12.93
C SER A 33 15.98 -8.93 -13.33
N GLY A 34 16.83 -9.91 -13.06
CA GLY A 34 16.59 -11.31 -13.45
C GLY A 34 15.26 -11.86 -12.96
N PHE A 35 14.85 -11.53 -11.75
CA PHE A 35 13.55 -11.91 -11.21
C PHE A 35 12.39 -11.26 -12.02
N LYS A 36 12.47 -9.98 -12.32
CA LYS A 36 11.45 -9.25 -13.12
C LYS A 36 11.32 -9.86 -14.52
N ILE A 37 12.45 -10.20 -15.16
CA ILE A 37 12.47 -10.89 -16.46
C ILE A 37 11.82 -12.27 -16.36
N ALA A 38 12.15 -13.06 -15.33
CA ALA A 38 11.58 -14.37 -15.11
C ALA A 38 10.07 -14.32 -14.89
N MET A 39 9.60 -13.35 -14.11
CA MET A 39 8.18 -13.10 -13.87
C MET A 39 7.46 -12.71 -15.16
N ARG A 40 8.06 -11.82 -15.94
CA ARG A 40 7.48 -11.41 -17.23
C ARG A 40 7.45 -12.56 -18.24
N ASP A 41 8.44 -13.44 -18.25
CA ASP A 41 8.42 -14.66 -19.07
C ASP A 41 7.32 -15.63 -18.63
N LEU A 42 7.08 -15.76 -17.33
CA LEU A 42 5.99 -16.56 -16.77
C LEU A 42 4.62 -16.00 -17.19
N GLU A 43 4.42 -14.68 -17.14
CA GLU A 43 3.21 -14.02 -17.62
C GLU A 43 2.99 -14.26 -19.11
N ILE A 44 4.05 -14.16 -19.94
CA ILE A 44 4.00 -14.36 -21.41
C ILE A 44 3.68 -15.83 -21.77
N ARG A 45 4.21 -16.78 -21.01
CA ARG A 45 3.91 -18.21 -21.21
C ARG A 45 2.53 -18.60 -20.69
N GLY A 46 1.99 -17.83 -19.75
CA GLY A 46 0.89 -18.25 -18.89
C GLY A 46 1.37 -19.29 -17.88
N ALA A 47 0.91 -19.22 -16.64
CA ALA A 47 1.29 -20.16 -15.58
C ALA A 47 0.75 -21.59 -15.78
N GLY A 48 0.08 -21.85 -16.87
CA GLY A 48 -0.54 -23.15 -17.20
C GLY A 48 0.39 -24.36 -17.19
N ASN A 49 1.69 -24.12 -17.34
CA ASN A 49 2.68 -25.22 -17.27
C ASN A 49 3.10 -25.55 -15.82
N LEU A 50 2.82 -24.69 -14.86
CA LEU A 50 3.14 -24.93 -13.44
C LEU A 50 1.95 -25.47 -12.64
N LEU A 51 0.71 -25.12 -13.04
CA LEU A 51 -0.50 -25.39 -12.27
C LEU A 51 -1.60 -26.15 -13.05
N GLY A 52 -1.34 -26.52 -14.30
CA GLY A 52 -2.27 -27.26 -15.17
C GLY A 52 -2.98 -26.39 -16.21
N PRO A 53 -3.50 -26.99 -17.30
CA PRO A 53 -4.01 -26.29 -18.49
C PRO A 53 -5.28 -25.44 -18.24
N GLU A 54 -6.04 -25.72 -17.18
CA GLU A 54 -7.29 -25.03 -16.90
C GLU A 54 -7.14 -23.67 -16.21
N GLN A 55 -5.97 -23.39 -15.60
CA GLN A 55 -5.75 -22.15 -14.86
C GLN A 55 -5.04 -21.04 -15.66
N SER A 56 -4.54 -21.35 -16.87
CA SER A 56 -3.80 -20.40 -17.70
C SER A 56 -4.62 -19.18 -18.16
N GLY A 57 -5.93 -19.32 -18.28
CA GLY A 57 -6.82 -18.24 -18.72
C GLY A 57 -7.07 -17.19 -17.64
N TYR A 58 -7.03 -17.58 -16.37
CA TYR A 58 -7.32 -16.67 -15.26
C TYR A 58 -6.19 -15.67 -15.00
N MET A 59 -4.94 -16.12 -15.04
CA MET A 59 -3.78 -15.25 -14.81
C MET A 59 -3.60 -14.17 -15.87
N MET A 60 -3.96 -14.44 -17.12
CA MET A 60 -3.89 -13.43 -18.18
C MET A 60 -4.97 -12.36 -18.09
N SER A 61 -6.12 -12.66 -17.46
CA SER A 61 -7.23 -11.71 -17.34
C SER A 61 -7.17 -10.86 -16.07
N VAL A 62 -6.52 -11.34 -15.03
CA VAL A 62 -6.60 -10.76 -13.67
C VAL A 62 -5.29 -10.08 -13.24
N GLY A 63 -4.17 -10.41 -13.88
CA GLY A 63 -2.83 -9.95 -13.49
C GLY A 63 -2.22 -10.82 -12.37
N TYR A 64 -0.89 -10.85 -12.36
CA TYR A 64 -0.14 -11.74 -11.46
C TYR A 64 -0.34 -11.42 -9.98
N ASP A 65 -0.32 -10.14 -9.63
CA ASP A 65 -0.44 -9.70 -8.23
C ASP A 65 -1.80 -10.07 -7.64
N LEU A 66 -2.87 -9.93 -8.41
CA LEU A 66 -4.21 -10.33 -7.97
C LEU A 66 -4.35 -11.85 -7.92
N TYR A 67 -3.69 -12.58 -8.84
CA TYR A 67 -3.67 -14.04 -8.78
C TYR A 67 -2.97 -14.55 -7.51
N LEU A 68 -1.81 -13.98 -7.14
CA LEU A 68 -1.13 -14.34 -5.90
C LEU A 68 -1.98 -14.04 -4.67
N LYS A 69 -2.63 -12.87 -4.65
CA LYS A 69 -3.53 -12.51 -3.54
C LYS A 69 -4.70 -13.50 -3.41
N LEU A 70 -5.33 -13.88 -4.52
CA LEU A 70 -6.42 -14.87 -4.52
C LEU A 70 -5.93 -16.28 -4.11
N LEU A 71 -4.71 -16.64 -4.51
CA LEU A 71 -4.10 -17.91 -4.11
C LEU A 71 -3.80 -17.94 -2.60
N GLU A 72 -3.23 -16.87 -2.07
CA GLU A 72 -2.99 -16.71 -0.64
C GLU A 72 -4.29 -16.76 0.16
N GLU A 73 -5.34 -16.07 -0.30
CA GLU A 73 -6.67 -16.11 0.27
C GLU A 73 -7.24 -17.55 0.29
N ALA A 74 -7.15 -18.26 -0.82
CA ALA A 74 -7.62 -19.64 -0.91
C ALA A 74 -6.86 -20.62 0.00
N VAL A 75 -5.54 -20.42 0.16
CA VAL A 75 -4.71 -21.22 1.08
C VAL A 75 -5.08 -20.95 2.55
N LEU A 76 -5.34 -19.70 2.92
CA LEU A 76 -5.77 -19.35 4.29
C LEU A 76 -7.15 -19.94 4.58
N GLU A 77 -8.09 -19.87 3.63
CA GLU A 77 -9.43 -20.44 3.74
C GLU A 77 -9.37 -21.97 3.92
N GLU A 78 -8.53 -22.68 3.15
CA GLU A 78 -8.35 -24.13 3.26
C GLU A 78 -7.71 -24.55 4.60
N ARG A 79 -6.90 -23.68 5.19
CA ARG A 79 -6.30 -23.89 6.53
C ARG A 79 -7.28 -23.61 7.67
N GLY A 80 -8.48 -23.08 7.38
CA GLY A 80 -9.45 -22.67 8.39
C GLY A 80 -8.97 -21.45 9.22
N GLU A 81 -7.99 -20.73 8.72
CA GLU A 81 -7.56 -19.46 9.30
C GLU A 81 -8.57 -18.39 8.88
N GLU A 82 -9.25 -17.77 9.86
CA GLU A 82 -10.16 -16.66 9.57
C GLU A 82 -9.38 -15.55 8.88
N LYS A 83 -9.81 -15.21 7.67
CA LYS A 83 -9.32 -14.06 6.94
C LYS A 83 -9.51 -12.83 7.83
N GLN A 84 -8.44 -12.29 8.39
CA GLN A 84 -8.47 -10.90 8.82
C GLN A 84 -8.76 -10.10 7.56
N VAL A 85 -9.98 -9.58 7.46
CA VAL A 85 -10.34 -8.67 6.37
C VAL A 85 -9.32 -7.54 6.44
N GLU A 86 -8.32 -7.58 5.55
CA GLU A 86 -7.39 -6.46 5.43
C GLU A 86 -8.19 -5.26 4.96
N THR A 87 -8.64 -4.49 5.92
CA THR A 87 -9.30 -3.22 5.66
C THR A 87 -8.23 -2.31 5.05
N GLU A 88 -8.35 -2.00 3.78
CA GLU A 88 -7.52 -0.94 3.19
C GLU A 88 -8.05 0.41 3.67
N CYS A 89 -7.16 1.29 4.12
CA CYS A 89 -7.52 2.64 4.51
C CYS A 89 -7.12 3.64 3.43
N ALA A 90 -8.05 4.46 2.98
CA ALA A 90 -7.76 5.65 2.20
C ALA A 90 -7.50 6.85 3.13
N ALA A 91 -6.66 7.80 2.70
CA ALA A 91 -6.40 9.02 3.45
C ALA A 91 -6.39 10.22 2.49
N ASP A 92 -7.35 11.12 2.66
CA ASP A 92 -7.45 12.41 1.94
C ASP A 92 -7.19 13.55 2.93
N LEU A 93 -5.92 13.94 3.01
CA LEU A 93 -5.43 14.97 3.93
C LEU A 93 -4.85 16.14 3.14
N THR A 94 -5.09 17.35 3.61
CA THR A 94 -4.53 18.56 3.01
C THR A 94 -3.07 18.73 3.43
N LEU A 95 -2.19 17.99 2.79
CA LEU A 95 -0.75 17.96 3.06
C LEU A 95 0.04 18.16 1.78
N ASN A 96 1.23 18.75 1.92
CA ASN A 96 2.21 18.77 0.83
C ASN A 96 3.02 17.47 0.86
N ALA A 97 2.45 16.41 0.27
CA ALA A 97 3.01 15.07 0.23
C ALA A 97 3.16 14.64 -1.24
N ASN A 98 4.38 14.74 -1.76
CA ASN A 98 4.71 14.36 -3.13
C ASN A 98 6.20 14.04 -3.27
N ILE A 99 6.58 13.38 -4.37
CA ILE A 99 7.98 13.17 -4.74
C ILE A 99 8.37 14.27 -5.75
N PRO A 100 9.15 15.28 -5.35
CA PRO A 100 9.54 16.36 -6.24
C PRO A 100 10.42 15.84 -7.39
N GLU A 101 10.25 16.42 -8.58
CA GLU A 101 11.09 16.08 -9.75
C GLU A 101 12.59 16.34 -9.52
N ARG A 102 12.91 17.35 -8.73
CA ARG A 102 14.32 17.66 -8.33
C ARG A 102 14.93 16.56 -7.45
N TYR A 103 14.11 15.74 -6.76
CA TYR A 103 14.60 14.65 -5.93
C TYR A 103 14.71 13.35 -6.73
N VAL A 104 13.71 13.03 -7.54
CA VAL A 104 13.74 11.89 -8.46
C VAL A 104 13.32 12.38 -9.85
N ALA A 105 14.29 12.56 -10.75
CA ALA A 105 14.06 13.16 -12.07
C ALA A 105 13.23 12.27 -13.00
N SER A 106 13.45 10.93 -12.97
CA SER A 106 12.73 9.99 -13.83
C SER A 106 11.26 9.82 -13.40
N PRO A 107 10.29 10.06 -14.30
CA PRO A 107 8.87 9.81 -14.03
C PRO A 107 8.56 8.35 -13.66
N GLU A 108 9.24 7.40 -14.32
CA GLU A 108 9.06 5.96 -14.09
C GLU A 108 9.53 5.57 -12.69
N GLN A 109 10.69 6.07 -12.27
CA GLN A 109 11.21 5.84 -10.91
C GLN A 109 10.32 6.50 -9.84
N ARG A 110 9.77 7.70 -10.12
CA ARG A 110 8.79 8.31 -9.22
C ARG A 110 7.55 7.45 -9.05
N MET A 111 7.02 6.90 -10.16
CA MET A 111 5.84 6.01 -10.11
C MET A 111 6.14 4.71 -9.35
N ASP A 112 7.33 4.15 -9.52
CA ASP A 112 7.76 2.97 -8.76
C ASP A 112 7.83 3.28 -7.26
N LEU A 113 8.43 4.39 -6.88
CA LEU A 113 8.48 4.83 -5.49
C LEU A 113 7.09 5.09 -4.90
N TYR A 114 6.17 5.72 -5.64
CA TYR A 114 4.78 5.88 -5.18
C TYR A 114 4.10 4.53 -4.90
N ARG A 115 4.30 3.52 -5.75
CA ARG A 115 3.75 2.16 -5.53
C ARG A 115 4.34 1.52 -4.30
N ARG A 116 5.65 1.63 -4.11
CA ARG A 116 6.36 1.05 -2.96
C ARG A 116 5.95 1.75 -1.66
N ILE A 117 5.83 3.07 -1.65
CA ILE A 117 5.29 3.82 -0.51
C ILE A 117 3.86 3.40 -0.20
N ALA A 118 3.02 3.23 -1.21
CA ALA A 118 1.64 2.76 -1.03
C ALA A 118 1.54 1.32 -0.48
N ALA A 119 2.57 0.51 -0.69
CA ALA A 119 2.65 -0.87 -0.20
C ALA A 119 3.16 -1.00 1.25
N ILE A 120 3.62 0.07 1.88
CA ILE A 120 4.11 0.07 3.27
C ILE A 120 3.00 -0.40 4.21
N ARG A 121 3.32 -1.36 5.10
CA ARG A 121 2.43 -1.90 6.12
C ARG A 121 3.01 -1.84 7.53
N THR A 122 4.34 -1.71 7.64
CA THR A 122 5.08 -1.70 8.91
C THR A 122 6.10 -0.57 8.96
N ASN A 123 6.61 -0.28 10.15
CA ASN A 123 7.72 0.66 10.33
C ASN A 123 9.01 0.13 9.68
N ASP A 124 9.21 -1.18 9.68
CA ASP A 124 10.38 -1.81 9.06
C ASP A 124 10.36 -1.60 7.54
N ASP A 125 9.19 -1.79 6.88
CA ASP A 125 9.04 -1.49 5.45
C ASP A 125 9.38 -0.03 5.13
N ALA A 126 8.94 0.90 6.00
CA ALA A 126 9.21 2.32 5.83
C ALA A 126 10.71 2.64 6.02
N SER A 127 11.36 2.00 7.00
CA SER A 127 12.80 2.18 7.26
C SER A 127 13.63 1.63 6.11
N ASP A 128 13.34 0.43 5.63
CA ASP A 128 14.04 -0.19 4.50
C ASP A 128 13.92 0.65 3.23
N LEU A 129 12.71 1.18 2.96
CA LEU A 129 12.50 2.06 1.82
C LEU A 129 13.20 3.40 1.99
N MET A 130 13.24 3.94 3.21
CA MET A 130 13.96 5.18 3.55
C MET A 130 15.46 5.02 3.29
N ASP A 131 16.06 3.94 3.78
CA ASP A 131 17.48 3.66 3.61
C ASP A 131 17.84 3.53 2.13
N GLU A 132 17.02 2.83 1.34
CA GLU A 132 17.21 2.75 -0.11
C GLU A 132 17.09 4.12 -0.80
N MET A 133 16.12 4.95 -0.39
CA MET A 133 15.96 6.29 -0.96
C MET A 133 17.17 7.17 -0.65
N ILE A 134 17.70 7.10 0.58
CA ILE A 134 18.91 7.83 0.98
C ILE A 134 20.11 7.40 0.14
N ASP A 135 20.27 6.09 -0.04
CA ASP A 135 21.41 5.52 -0.80
C ASP A 135 21.36 5.91 -2.29
N ARG A 136 20.16 5.95 -2.88
CA ARG A 136 20.00 6.22 -4.32
C ARG A 136 19.84 7.68 -4.70
N TYR A 137 19.19 8.46 -3.86
CA TYR A 137 18.75 9.82 -4.19
C TYR A 137 19.20 10.87 -3.17
N GLY A 138 19.85 10.44 -2.07
CA GLY A 138 20.21 11.30 -0.95
C GLY A 138 19.02 11.54 0.00
N GLU A 139 19.22 12.46 0.96
CA GLU A 139 18.23 12.75 2.01
C GLU A 139 16.86 13.12 1.44
N PRO A 140 15.79 12.42 1.84
CA PRO A 140 14.43 12.70 1.38
C PRO A 140 13.95 14.08 1.84
N PRO A 141 13.39 14.91 0.95
CA PRO A 141 12.81 16.20 1.34
C PRO A 141 11.51 16.01 2.12
N LYS A 142 11.10 17.02 2.90
CA LYS A 142 9.89 16.99 3.75
C LYS A 142 8.64 16.45 3.07
N PRO A 143 8.32 16.77 1.78
CA PRO A 143 7.14 16.21 1.13
C PRO A 143 7.20 14.68 0.93
N VAL A 144 8.41 14.11 0.79
CA VAL A 144 8.60 12.64 0.68
C VAL A 144 8.44 11.98 2.05
N LEU A 145 8.98 12.60 3.12
CA LEU A 145 8.76 12.14 4.49
C LEU A 145 7.26 12.12 4.84
N ALA A 146 6.54 13.18 4.49
CA ALA A 146 5.09 13.23 4.68
C ALA A 146 4.34 12.11 3.94
N LEU A 147 4.82 11.66 2.76
CA LEU A 147 4.23 10.50 2.06
C LEU A 147 4.44 9.20 2.85
N LEU A 148 5.63 8.99 3.42
CA LEU A 148 5.92 7.82 4.25
C LEU A 148 5.03 7.80 5.51
N ASP A 149 4.90 8.96 6.17
CA ASP A 149 4.07 9.11 7.36
C ASP A 149 2.58 8.86 7.03
N VAL A 150 2.08 9.33 5.88
CA VAL A 150 0.72 9.03 5.41
C VAL A 150 0.55 7.53 5.13
N ALA A 151 1.55 6.86 4.57
CA ALA A 151 1.49 5.42 4.34
C ALA A 151 1.42 4.64 5.66
N LEU A 152 2.24 5.02 6.65
CA LEU A 152 2.19 4.44 8.00
C LEU A 152 0.86 4.72 8.71
N LEU A 153 0.32 5.95 8.59
CA LEU A 153 -1.00 6.27 9.10
C LEU A 153 -2.08 5.37 8.50
N ARG A 154 -2.07 5.17 7.18
CA ARG A 154 -3.02 4.29 6.50
C ARG A 154 -2.92 2.84 6.98
N ALA A 155 -1.70 2.34 7.12
CA ALA A 155 -1.45 0.99 7.61
C ALA A 155 -1.92 0.80 9.07
N ALA A 156 -1.66 1.77 9.93
CA ALA A 156 -2.12 1.75 11.32
C ALA A 156 -3.64 1.88 11.43
N ALA A 157 -4.25 2.76 10.65
CA ALA A 157 -5.69 2.98 10.60
C ALA A 157 -6.45 1.74 10.11
N ALA A 158 -5.95 1.08 9.08
CA ALA A 158 -6.49 -0.18 8.58
C ALA A 158 -6.53 -1.26 9.68
N LYS A 159 -5.45 -1.42 10.44
CA LYS A 159 -5.36 -2.34 11.59
C LYS A 159 -6.32 -1.95 12.73
N ALA A 160 -6.62 -0.65 12.88
CA ALA A 160 -7.60 -0.16 13.85
C ALA A 160 -9.07 -0.27 13.35
N GLY A 161 -9.29 -0.80 12.15
CA GLY A 161 -10.63 -0.96 11.56
C GLY A 161 -11.19 0.32 10.93
N VAL A 162 -10.33 1.27 10.56
CA VAL A 162 -10.68 2.50 9.85
C VAL A 162 -10.48 2.30 8.34
N SER A 163 -11.49 2.58 7.54
CA SER A 163 -11.46 2.43 6.07
C SER A 163 -11.16 3.74 5.33
N ASP A 164 -11.42 4.88 5.95
CA ASP A 164 -11.20 6.18 5.31
C ASP A 164 -10.90 7.28 6.33
N ILE A 165 -9.94 8.14 6.01
CA ILE A 165 -9.59 9.33 6.79
C ILE A 165 -9.69 10.53 5.87
N THR A 166 -10.61 11.44 6.14
CA THR A 166 -10.83 12.63 5.32
C THR A 166 -10.68 13.89 6.14
N GLN A 167 -9.93 14.86 5.64
CA GLN A 167 -9.84 16.19 6.23
C GLN A 167 -10.83 17.16 5.58
N LYS A 168 -11.65 17.81 6.40
CA LYS A 168 -12.50 18.94 5.96
C LYS A 168 -12.24 20.15 6.85
N LYS A 169 -11.52 21.14 6.33
CA LYS A 169 -11.10 22.35 7.09
C LYS A 169 -10.37 21.96 8.39
N ASP A 170 -10.98 22.28 9.53
CA ASP A 170 -10.46 22.01 10.88
C ASP A 170 -10.95 20.68 11.48
N THR A 171 -11.40 19.75 10.67
CA THR A 171 -12.04 18.53 11.12
C THR A 171 -11.45 17.32 10.39
N LEU A 172 -11.08 16.27 11.15
CA LEU A 172 -10.74 14.96 10.62
C LEU A 172 -11.95 14.03 10.80
N ARG A 173 -12.27 13.26 9.76
CA ARG A 173 -13.29 12.22 9.78
C ARG A 173 -12.64 10.88 9.54
N PHE A 174 -12.99 9.91 10.39
CA PHE A 174 -12.53 8.54 10.31
C PHE A 174 -13.75 7.65 10.10
N THR A 175 -13.87 7.06 8.94
CA THR A 175 -14.93 6.09 8.63
C THR A 175 -14.51 4.72 9.16
N LEU A 176 -15.38 4.08 9.91
CA LEU A 176 -15.09 2.81 10.56
C LEU A 176 -15.63 1.66 9.71
N ALA A 177 -14.75 0.77 9.24
CA ALA A 177 -15.13 -0.48 8.61
C ALA A 177 -15.55 -1.52 9.65
N VAL A 178 -14.94 -1.46 10.85
CA VAL A 178 -15.26 -2.34 11.96
C VAL A 178 -15.75 -1.49 13.13
N PHE A 179 -16.99 -1.71 13.54
CA PHE A 179 -17.60 -0.98 14.66
C PHE A 179 -17.40 -1.74 15.97
N ARG A 180 -16.56 -1.20 16.87
CA ARG A 180 -16.28 -1.76 18.19
C ARG A 180 -16.72 -0.76 19.27
N PRO A 181 -17.99 -0.82 19.73
CA PRO A 181 -18.57 0.21 20.61
C PRO A 181 -17.80 0.44 21.89
N GLU A 182 -17.28 -0.61 22.53
CA GLU A 182 -16.56 -0.54 23.80
C GLU A 182 -15.23 0.23 23.64
N ALA A 183 -14.44 -0.07 22.59
CA ALA A 183 -13.21 0.65 22.29
C ALA A 183 -13.50 2.13 21.97
N LEU A 184 -14.55 2.40 21.20
CA LEU A 184 -14.95 3.75 20.83
C LEU A 184 -15.38 4.58 22.06
N VAL A 185 -16.12 3.99 22.99
CA VAL A 185 -16.50 4.64 24.26
C VAL A 185 -15.27 4.98 25.08
N GLN A 186 -14.30 4.05 25.19
CA GLN A 186 -13.05 4.32 25.90
C GLN A 186 -12.29 5.50 25.28
N VAL A 187 -12.11 5.52 23.96
CA VAL A 187 -11.40 6.60 23.27
C VAL A 187 -12.14 7.94 23.37
N CYS A 188 -13.47 7.94 23.21
CA CYS A 188 -14.28 9.15 23.38
C CYS A 188 -14.21 9.69 24.83
N GLY A 189 -13.97 8.81 25.82
CA GLY A 189 -13.81 9.17 27.24
C GLY A 189 -12.48 9.81 27.57
N LEU A 190 -11.47 9.74 26.73
CA LEU A 190 -10.15 10.32 26.98
C LEU A 190 -10.22 11.85 27.09
N THR A 191 -9.60 12.38 28.13
CA THR A 191 -9.63 13.82 28.45
C THR A 191 -9.11 14.70 27.31
N LYS A 192 -8.13 14.22 26.54
CA LYS A 192 -7.53 14.92 25.41
C LYS A 192 -8.49 15.14 24.24
N TYR A 193 -9.55 14.33 24.12
CA TYR A 193 -10.57 14.42 23.07
C TYR A 193 -11.87 15.06 23.55
N LYS A 194 -11.97 15.41 24.81
CA LYS A 194 -13.17 15.99 25.40
C LYS A 194 -13.66 17.21 24.58
N PHE A 195 -14.94 17.22 24.21
CA PHE A 195 -15.60 18.24 23.40
C PHE A 195 -15.07 18.38 21.94
N ARG A 196 -14.15 17.53 21.50
CA ARG A 196 -13.56 17.58 20.16
C ARG A 196 -13.84 16.34 19.33
N LEU A 197 -14.02 15.19 19.95
CA LEU A 197 -14.32 13.92 19.30
C LEU A 197 -15.81 13.63 19.42
N THR A 198 -16.43 13.31 18.30
CA THR A 198 -17.84 12.90 18.21
C THR A 198 -17.95 11.60 17.42
N LEU A 199 -18.77 10.68 17.92
CA LEU A 199 -19.11 9.43 17.26
C LEU A 199 -20.50 9.56 16.62
N SER A 200 -20.61 9.24 15.34
CA SER A 200 -21.87 9.06 14.62
C SER A 200 -22.04 7.58 14.30
N ALA A 201 -23.09 6.97 14.82
CA ALA A 201 -23.39 5.54 14.66
C ALA A 201 -24.54 5.31 13.65
N GLY A 202 -24.47 5.94 12.45
CA GLY A 202 -25.40 5.70 11.35
C GLY A 202 -25.06 4.44 10.56
N GLU A 203 -25.61 4.31 9.32
CA GLU A 203 -25.28 3.20 8.40
C GLU A 203 -23.76 3.07 8.16
N THR A 204 -23.07 4.20 8.15
CA THR A 204 -21.60 4.27 8.10
C THR A 204 -21.11 4.92 9.41
N PRO A 205 -20.67 4.13 10.39
CA PRO A 205 -20.17 4.67 11.63
C PRO A 205 -18.89 5.47 11.41
N MET A 206 -18.80 6.67 12.00
CA MET A 206 -17.65 7.53 11.85
C MET A 206 -17.31 8.28 13.12
N LEU A 207 -16.01 8.51 13.31
CA LEU A 207 -15.47 9.44 14.28
C LEU A 207 -15.16 10.77 13.61
N THR A 208 -15.52 11.87 14.26
CA THR A 208 -15.19 13.21 13.80
C THR A 208 -14.40 13.91 14.87
N LEU A 209 -13.16 14.29 14.56
CA LEU A 209 -12.24 14.99 15.47
C LEU A 209 -12.02 16.41 15.00
N LYS A 210 -12.34 17.38 15.85
CA LYS A 210 -12.01 18.79 15.61
C LYS A 210 -10.56 19.07 15.97
N LEU A 211 -9.79 19.59 15.01
CA LEU A 211 -8.39 19.96 15.18
C LEU A 211 -8.25 21.16 16.13
N LYS A 212 -7.17 21.22 16.88
CA LYS A 212 -6.78 22.43 17.62
C LYS A 212 -6.18 23.44 16.62
N PRO A 213 -6.32 24.73 16.85
CA PRO A 213 -5.63 25.73 16.02
C PRO A 213 -4.12 25.49 16.03
N GLY A 214 -3.53 25.36 14.82
CA GLY A 214 -2.09 25.13 14.64
C GLY A 214 -1.61 23.71 14.94
N ALA A 215 -2.50 22.74 15.19
CA ALA A 215 -2.11 21.36 15.37
C ALA A 215 -1.63 20.75 14.05
N ASP A 216 -0.63 19.88 14.13
CA ASP A 216 -0.25 19.03 13.01
C ASP A 216 -1.35 18.01 12.75
N VAL A 217 -1.79 17.97 11.47
CA VAL A 217 -2.90 17.14 11.02
C VAL A 217 -2.53 15.66 11.11
N LEU A 218 -1.31 15.33 10.68
CA LEU A 218 -0.83 13.97 10.57
C LEU A 218 -0.56 13.38 11.96
N GLU A 219 0.13 14.14 12.81
CA GLU A 219 0.37 13.78 14.21
C GLU A 219 -0.94 13.55 14.97
N THR A 220 -1.92 14.46 14.78
CA THR A 220 -3.24 14.35 15.43
C THR A 220 -4.02 13.11 14.92
N ALA A 221 -3.91 12.79 13.64
CA ALA A 221 -4.55 11.60 13.07
C ALA A 221 -3.91 10.31 13.58
N LEU A 222 -2.56 10.24 13.61
CA LEU A 222 -1.81 9.12 14.17
C LEU A 222 -2.14 8.89 15.64
N GLU A 223 -2.17 9.95 16.44
CA GLU A 223 -2.52 9.87 17.87
C GLU A 223 -3.89 9.22 18.09
N LEU A 224 -4.92 9.62 17.32
CA LEU A 224 -6.25 9.02 17.44
C LEU A 224 -6.27 7.55 17.00
N VAL A 225 -5.56 7.21 15.92
CA VAL A 225 -5.48 5.83 15.42
C VAL A 225 -4.76 4.92 16.41
N GLU A 226 -3.69 5.40 17.05
CA GLU A 226 -2.99 4.64 18.10
C GLU A 226 -3.86 4.40 19.32
N ASP A 227 -4.62 5.41 19.76
CA ASP A 227 -5.57 5.25 20.87
C ASP A 227 -6.68 4.23 20.55
N LEU A 228 -7.19 4.25 19.32
CA LEU A 228 -8.16 3.25 18.84
C LEU A 228 -7.57 1.84 18.87
N LYS A 229 -6.34 1.69 18.39
CA LYS A 229 -5.62 0.42 18.42
C LYS A 229 -5.42 -0.09 19.83
N LEU A 230 -4.95 0.76 20.75
CA LEU A 230 -4.73 0.41 22.15
C LEU A 230 -6.03 0.00 22.85
N ALA A 231 -7.11 0.76 22.64
CA ALA A 231 -8.42 0.43 23.20
C ALA A 231 -8.94 -0.93 22.67
N THR A 232 -8.74 -1.21 21.38
CA THR A 232 -9.11 -2.50 20.78
C THR A 232 -8.31 -3.65 21.38
N GLN A 233 -6.99 -3.51 21.47
CA GLN A 233 -6.10 -4.56 22.04
C GLN A 233 -6.36 -4.82 23.53
N ALA A 234 -6.78 -3.80 24.27
CA ALA A 234 -7.14 -3.96 25.69
C ALA A 234 -8.39 -4.84 25.85
N LEU A 235 -9.34 -4.76 24.94
CA LEU A 235 -10.56 -5.57 24.93
C LEU A 235 -10.32 -7.02 24.50
N GLU A 236 -9.40 -7.25 23.57
CA GLU A 236 -9.04 -8.60 23.11
C GLU A 236 -8.28 -9.43 24.15
N LYS A 237 -7.70 -8.75 25.17
CA LYS A 237 -6.97 -9.40 26.27
C LYS A 237 -7.80 -9.59 27.55
N ALA A 238 -9.01 -9.02 27.60
CA ALA A 238 -9.91 -9.08 28.75
C ALA A 238 -10.95 -10.19 28.60
#